data_037ae03e742ec58f7476059a267b67b4
#
_entry.id   037ae03e742ec58f7476059a267b67b4
#
_cell.length_a   1.000
_cell.length_b   1.000
_cell.length_c   1.000
_cell.angle_alpha   90.00
_cell.angle_beta   90.00
_cell.angle_gamma   90.00
#
_symmetry.space_group_name_H-M   'P 1'
#
loop_
_entity.id
_entity.type
_entity.pdbx_description
1 polymer ?
#
loop_
_entity_poly.entity_id
_entity_poly.type
_entity_poly.pdbx_seq_one_letter_code
_entity_poly.pdbx_strand_id
1 'polypeptide(L)'
;MERNMHMSEKTFDIALLRKAVDWAKEEVEGHHTHKEQWSRPDRWFQGWWGKVRLSKKALESGERVGRTGYFAVDQLSCGSTGCLAGHICTLSGDRYVIDHNQANEHFVGLMIDVTTVITTEGKIYPINARAQELLGLDSDWGLFAGENSVEDLETIAAQIAADHGEVW
;
A
#
# COMPACT_ATOMS: atom_id res chain seq x y z
N MET A 1 28.23 23.91 21.75
CA MET A 1 28.16 22.71 20.88
C MET A 1 26.79 22.67 20.24
N GLU A 2 26.66 23.27 19.08
CA GLU A 2 25.44 23.20 18.28
C GLU A 2 25.40 21.83 17.59
N ARG A 3 24.41 21.02 17.97
CA ARG A 3 24.09 19.82 17.20
C ARG A 3 23.36 20.27 15.94
N ASN A 4 24.06 20.38 14.83
CA ASN A 4 23.45 20.40 13.52
C ASN A 4 22.74 19.06 13.33
N MET A 5 21.46 19.02 13.70
CA MET A 5 20.56 18.01 13.20
C MET A 5 20.33 18.33 11.72
N HIS A 6 21.07 17.66 10.87
CA HIS A 6 20.73 17.54 9.46
C HIS A 6 19.40 16.78 9.41
N MET A 7 18.30 17.50 9.49
CA MET A 7 17.03 17.00 8.99
C MET A 7 17.25 16.83 7.48
N SER A 8 17.36 15.58 7.05
CA SER A 8 17.26 15.26 5.63
C SER A 8 15.93 15.84 5.16
N GLU A 9 15.96 16.90 4.36
CA GLU A 9 14.77 17.42 3.69
C GLU A 9 14.21 16.25 2.87
N LYS A 10 13.04 15.75 3.30
CA LYS A 10 12.33 14.72 2.55
C LYS A 10 11.94 15.34 1.22
N THR A 11 12.51 14.83 0.14
CA THR A 11 12.19 15.28 -1.20
C THR A 11 10.88 14.59 -1.64
N PHE A 12 9.93 15.38 -2.15
CA PHE A 12 8.70 14.86 -2.73
C PHE A 12 8.99 13.96 -3.94
N ASP A 13 8.45 12.73 -3.90
CA ASP A 13 8.62 11.75 -4.98
C ASP A 13 7.39 11.74 -5.90
N ILE A 14 7.34 12.68 -6.85
CA ILE A 14 6.29 12.77 -7.85
C ILE A 14 6.26 11.54 -8.78
N ALA A 15 7.41 10.93 -9.06
CA ALA A 15 7.47 9.77 -9.95
C ALA A 15 6.79 8.55 -9.32
N LEU A 16 6.98 8.34 -8.01
CA LEU A 16 6.30 7.30 -7.26
C LEU A 16 4.79 7.55 -7.20
N LEU A 17 4.37 8.81 -6.95
CA LEU A 17 2.96 9.16 -6.93
C LEU A 17 2.29 8.92 -8.28
N ARG A 18 2.93 9.32 -9.39
CA ARG A 18 2.41 9.05 -10.75
C ARG A 18 2.22 7.57 -11.01
N LYS A 19 3.22 6.75 -10.71
CA LYS A 19 3.11 5.28 -10.88
C LYS A 19 1.95 4.69 -10.11
N ALA A 20 1.72 5.17 -8.89
CA ALA A 20 0.63 4.65 -8.07
C ALA A 20 -0.75 5.07 -8.60
N VAL A 21 -0.90 6.31 -9.05
CA VAL A 21 -2.15 6.80 -9.63
C VAL A 21 -2.43 6.13 -10.99
N ASP A 22 -1.41 5.99 -11.83
CA ASP A 22 -1.54 5.29 -13.12
C ASP A 22 -1.98 3.83 -12.92
N TRP A 23 -1.41 3.15 -11.93
CA TRP A 23 -1.87 1.81 -11.56
C TRP A 23 -3.35 1.77 -11.17
N ALA A 24 -3.82 2.72 -10.34
CA ALA A 24 -5.23 2.79 -9.96
C ALA A 24 -6.14 3.00 -11.18
N LYS A 25 -5.72 3.82 -12.16
CA LYS A 25 -6.43 4.03 -13.43
C LYS A 25 -6.52 2.74 -14.24
N GLU A 26 -5.40 2.06 -14.43
CA GLU A 26 -5.33 0.80 -15.18
C GLU A 26 -6.23 -0.28 -14.56
N GLU A 27 -6.25 -0.39 -13.25
CA GLU A 27 -7.12 -1.35 -12.55
C GLU A 27 -8.61 -1.05 -12.75
N VAL A 28 -9.01 0.22 -12.72
CA VAL A 28 -10.41 0.62 -12.97
C VAL A 28 -10.78 0.42 -14.42
N GLU A 29 -9.93 0.80 -15.38
CA GLU A 29 -10.18 0.62 -16.82
C GLU A 29 -10.24 -0.86 -17.22
N GLY A 30 -9.40 -1.71 -16.62
CA GLY A 30 -9.40 -3.15 -16.87
C GLY A 30 -10.70 -3.85 -16.49
N HIS A 31 -11.47 -3.31 -15.55
CA HIS A 31 -12.75 -3.89 -15.11
C HIS A 31 -13.87 -3.68 -16.10
N HIS A 32 -13.83 -2.68 -16.96
CA HIS A 32 -14.87 -2.44 -17.95
C HIS A 32 -14.87 -3.43 -19.12
N THR A 33 -13.82 -4.20 -19.30
CA THR A 33 -13.63 -5.11 -20.43
C THR A 33 -13.98 -6.57 -20.15
N HIS A 34 -14.18 -6.98 -18.90
CA HIS A 34 -14.44 -8.38 -18.56
C HIS A 34 -15.75 -8.59 -17.80
N LYS A 35 -16.73 -9.19 -18.47
CA LYS A 35 -18.03 -9.60 -17.90
C LYS A 35 -17.98 -10.75 -16.87
N GLU A 36 -16.81 -11.24 -16.54
CA GLU A 36 -16.60 -12.35 -15.57
C GLU A 36 -16.11 -11.84 -14.20
N GLN A 37 -16.81 -10.87 -13.68
CA GLN A 37 -16.38 -9.99 -12.59
C GLN A 37 -16.48 -10.55 -11.18
N TRP A 38 -17.00 -11.76 -10.97
CA TRP A 38 -17.27 -12.26 -9.61
C TRP A 38 -16.15 -13.05 -8.97
N SER A 39 -15.05 -13.32 -9.68
CA SER A 39 -13.97 -14.20 -9.21
C SER A 39 -12.62 -13.55 -8.98
N ARG A 40 -12.43 -12.29 -9.33
CA ARG A 40 -11.18 -11.58 -9.06
C ARG A 40 -11.44 -10.44 -8.08
N PRO A 41 -10.84 -10.45 -6.88
CA PRO A 41 -10.85 -9.27 -6.03
C PRO A 41 -10.15 -8.15 -6.82
N ASP A 42 -10.84 -7.02 -6.93
CA ASP A 42 -10.27 -5.81 -7.51
C ASP A 42 -8.95 -5.51 -6.82
N ARG A 43 -7.88 -5.38 -7.57
CA ARG A 43 -6.56 -5.13 -6.99
C ARG A 43 -6.46 -3.76 -6.35
N TRP A 44 -7.28 -2.82 -6.83
CA TRP A 44 -7.41 -1.51 -6.23
C TRP A 44 -8.78 -1.34 -5.58
N PHE A 45 -8.76 -0.97 -4.31
CA PHE A 45 -9.94 -0.58 -3.56
C PHE A 45 -9.55 0.41 -2.47
N GLN A 46 -9.94 1.66 -2.64
CA GLN A 46 -9.53 2.76 -1.75
C GLN A 46 -10.09 2.63 -0.32
N GLY A 47 -11.17 1.89 -0.11
CA GLY A 47 -11.77 1.69 1.21
C GLY A 47 -11.00 0.80 2.18
N TRP A 48 -9.94 0.13 1.73
CA TRP A 48 -9.10 -0.74 2.57
C TRP A 48 -7.62 -0.42 2.38
N TRP A 49 -6.86 -0.41 3.48
CA TRP A 49 -5.41 -0.25 3.43
C TRP A 49 -4.74 -1.38 2.66
N GLY A 50 -5.18 -2.60 2.90
CA GLY A 50 -4.79 -3.77 2.15
C GLY A 50 -5.59 -4.99 2.57
N LYS A 51 -5.76 -5.91 1.63
CA LYS A 51 -6.31 -7.24 1.89
C LYS A 51 -5.41 -8.30 1.26
N VAL A 52 -5.17 -9.34 2.01
CA VAL A 52 -4.33 -10.46 1.60
C VAL A 52 -5.12 -11.75 1.71
N ARG A 53 -5.11 -12.55 0.66
CA ARG A 53 -5.62 -13.92 0.73
C ARG A 53 -4.50 -14.83 1.22
N LEU A 54 -4.66 -15.42 2.39
CA LEU A 54 -3.71 -16.38 2.91
C LEU A 54 -3.81 -17.68 2.10
N SER A 55 -2.75 -18.01 1.36
CA SER A 55 -2.62 -19.31 0.71
C SER A 55 -1.86 -20.30 1.60
N LYS A 56 -2.03 -21.60 1.35
CA LYS A 56 -1.24 -22.63 2.02
C LYS A 56 0.26 -22.40 1.82
N LYS A 57 0.66 -22.06 0.60
CA LYS A 57 2.05 -21.74 0.27
C LYS A 57 2.58 -20.53 1.05
N ALA A 58 1.77 -19.45 1.19
CA ALA A 58 2.15 -18.28 1.96
C ALA A 58 2.30 -18.61 3.45
N LEU A 59 1.42 -19.47 3.99
CA LEU A 59 1.52 -19.94 5.37
C LEU A 59 2.79 -20.77 5.61
N GLU A 60 3.16 -21.64 4.69
CA GLU A 60 4.36 -22.49 4.78
C GLU A 60 5.66 -21.72 4.59
N SER A 61 5.67 -20.70 3.73
CA SER A 61 6.87 -19.89 3.39
C SER A 61 7.00 -18.59 4.17
N GLY A 62 5.97 -18.21 4.94
CA GLY A 62 5.99 -17.00 5.73
C GLY A 62 6.89 -17.11 6.96
N GLU A 63 7.24 -15.98 7.52
CA GLU A 63 8.12 -15.90 8.69
C GLU A 63 7.55 -14.94 9.74
N ARG A 64 7.88 -15.19 10.99
CA ARG A 64 7.56 -14.27 12.06
C ARG A 64 8.39 -12.99 11.93
N VAL A 65 7.73 -11.85 12.14
CA VAL A 65 8.36 -10.54 12.12
C VAL A 65 8.05 -9.79 13.42
N GLY A 66 9.07 -9.19 14.00
CA GLY A 66 8.96 -8.42 15.22
C GLY A 66 8.61 -9.25 16.47
N ARG A 67 8.48 -8.54 17.59
CA ARG A 67 8.14 -9.14 18.90
C ARG A 67 6.63 -9.39 19.08
N THR A 68 5.81 -8.78 18.23
CA THR A 68 4.35 -8.81 18.33
C THR A 68 3.72 -10.03 17.67
N GLY A 69 4.51 -10.91 17.04
CA GLY A 69 4.03 -12.13 16.41
C GLY A 69 3.38 -11.93 15.04
N TYR A 70 3.62 -10.83 14.36
CA TYR A 70 3.18 -10.60 12.98
C TYR A 70 3.87 -11.56 12.01
N PHE A 71 3.14 -11.84 10.91
CA PHE A 71 3.57 -12.76 9.88
C PHE A 71 3.66 -12.02 8.54
N ALA A 72 4.85 -11.95 7.95
CA ALA A 72 5.04 -11.32 6.67
C ALA A 72 4.61 -12.24 5.53
N VAL A 73 3.76 -11.75 4.64
CA VAL A 73 3.25 -12.48 3.49
C VAL A 73 3.82 -11.88 2.22
N ASP A 74 4.24 -12.73 1.28
CA ASP A 74 4.69 -12.27 -0.04
C ASP A 74 3.48 -11.83 -0.87
N GLN A 75 3.52 -10.60 -1.35
CA GLN A 75 2.43 -9.97 -2.10
C GLN A 75 2.31 -10.41 -3.54
N LEU A 76 3.33 -11.01 -4.09
CA LEU A 76 3.34 -11.51 -5.46
C LEU A 76 2.44 -12.73 -5.64
N SER A 77 1.90 -13.28 -4.55
CA SER A 77 0.88 -14.31 -4.63
C SER A 77 -0.46 -13.70 -5.06
N CYS A 78 -1.08 -14.19 -6.12
CA CYS A 78 -2.39 -13.80 -6.62
C CYS A 78 -3.41 -13.67 -5.47
N GLY A 79 -4.01 -12.48 -5.28
CA GLY A 79 -5.10 -12.28 -4.34
C GLY A 79 -4.88 -11.20 -3.28
N SER A 80 -3.83 -10.39 -3.38
CA SER A 80 -3.71 -9.18 -2.57
C SER A 80 -4.40 -8.01 -3.26
N THR A 81 -5.13 -7.22 -2.51
CA THR A 81 -5.74 -5.96 -2.93
C THR A 81 -5.34 -4.87 -1.97
N GLY A 82 -5.35 -3.63 -2.39
CA GLY A 82 -5.01 -2.53 -1.53
C GLY A 82 -5.47 -1.18 -2.07
N CYS A 83 -5.49 -0.20 -1.19
CA CYS A 83 -5.66 1.19 -1.57
C CYS A 83 -4.37 1.76 -2.19
N LEU A 84 -4.42 3.03 -2.59
CA LEU A 84 -3.26 3.75 -3.13
C LEU A 84 -2.05 3.69 -2.17
N ALA A 85 -2.27 3.89 -0.87
CA ALA A 85 -1.20 3.83 0.13
C ALA A 85 -0.53 2.45 0.19
N GLY A 86 -1.32 1.38 0.18
CA GLY A 86 -0.80 0.01 0.13
C GLY A 86 0.02 -0.24 -1.13
N HIS A 87 -0.44 0.24 -2.27
CA HIS A 87 0.29 0.09 -3.52
C HIS A 87 1.61 0.87 -3.55
N ILE A 88 1.65 2.08 -3.02
CA ILE A 88 2.88 2.86 -2.86
C ILE A 88 3.92 2.09 -2.03
N CYS A 89 3.50 1.49 -0.92
CA CYS A 89 4.38 0.66 -0.10
C CYS A 89 4.93 -0.54 -0.90
N THR A 90 4.08 -1.22 -1.67
CA THR A 90 4.50 -2.39 -2.46
C THR A 90 5.45 -2.04 -3.59
N LEU A 91 5.24 -0.91 -4.27
CA LEU A 91 6.16 -0.39 -5.29
C LEU A 91 7.56 -0.12 -4.75
N SER A 92 7.66 0.17 -3.45
CA SER A 92 8.93 0.40 -2.75
C SER A 92 9.56 -0.88 -2.19
N GLY A 93 8.95 -2.04 -2.42
CA GLY A 93 9.45 -3.33 -1.95
C GLY A 93 8.98 -3.72 -0.54
N ASP A 94 8.13 -2.93 0.08
CA ASP A 94 7.54 -3.27 1.37
C ASP A 94 6.54 -4.43 1.22
N ARG A 95 6.37 -5.22 2.26
CA ARG A 95 5.45 -6.38 2.29
C ARG A 95 4.37 -6.17 3.34
N TYR A 96 3.15 -6.63 3.05
CA TYR A 96 2.07 -6.66 4.02
C TYR A 96 2.38 -7.61 5.18
N VAL A 97 1.94 -7.23 6.37
CA VAL A 97 2.10 -8.01 7.60
C VAL A 97 0.73 -8.36 8.14
N ILE A 98 0.47 -9.64 8.37
CA ILE A 98 -0.74 -10.13 9.04
C ILE A 98 -0.44 -10.41 10.51
N ASP A 99 -1.49 -10.40 11.35
CA ASP A 99 -1.36 -10.81 12.74
C ASP A 99 -1.01 -12.30 12.81
N HIS A 100 -0.08 -12.64 13.70
CA HIS A 100 0.33 -14.03 13.92
C HIS A 100 -0.84 -14.95 14.25
N ASN A 101 -1.86 -14.45 14.97
CA ASN A 101 -3.06 -15.24 15.29
C ASN A 101 -3.89 -15.62 14.06
N GLN A 102 -3.72 -14.91 12.95
CA GLN A 102 -4.35 -15.18 11.65
C GLN A 102 -3.47 -16.06 10.74
N ALA A 103 -2.23 -16.32 11.11
CA ALA A 103 -1.30 -17.15 10.35
C ALA A 103 -1.46 -18.64 10.71
N ASN A 104 -2.62 -19.21 10.40
CA ASN A 104 -2.93 -20.62 10.64
C ASN A 104 -3.89 -21.17 9.58
N GLU A 105 -4.08 -22.48 9.59
CA GLU A 105 -4.87 -23.19 8.57
C GLU A 105 -6.34 -22.76 8.51
N HIS A 106 -6.92 -22.26 9.60
CA HIS A 106 -8.32 -21.77 9.62
C HIS A 106 -8.53 -20.54 8.76
N PHE A 107 -7.47 -19.75 8.52
CA PHE A 107 -7.51 -18.53 7.70
C PHE A 107 -7.11 -18.78 6.24
N VAL A 108 -6.64 -19.98 5.88
CA VAL A 108 -6.29 -20.32 4.49
C VAL A 108 -7.51 -20.16 3.59
N GLY A 109 -7.35 -19.41 2.50
CA GLY A 109 -8.41 -19.10 1.55
C GLY A 109 -9.26 -17.88 1.91
N LEU A 110 -9.15 -17.35 3.14
CA LEU A 110 -9.86 -16.16 3.57
C LEU A 110 -9.10 -14.88 3.19
N MET A 111 -9.85 -13.78 3.02
CA MET A 111 -9.29 -12.45 2.87
C MET A 111 -9.05 -11.85 4.27
N ILE A 112 -7.82 -11.43 4.52
CA ILE A 112 -7.39 -10.85 5.79
C ILE A 112 -7.12 -9.37 5.59
N ASP A 113 -7.71 -8.52 6.43
CA ASP A 113 -7.43 -7.09 6.43
C ASP A 113 -6.03 -6.82 6.97
N VAL A 114 -5.30 -5.95 6.29
CA VAL A 114 -3.93 -5.59 6.61
C VAL A 114 -3.83 -4.09 6.79
N THR A 115 -3.21 -3.66 7.87
CA THR A 115 -3.00 -2.25 8.20
C THR A 115 -1.52 -1.87 8.33
N THR A 116 -0.63 -2.85 8.25
CA THR A 116 0.81 -2.68 8.45
C THR A 116 1.62 -3.32 7.33
N VAL A 117 2.78 -2.75 7.10
CA VAL A 117 3.81 -3.27 6.19
C VAL A 117 5.13 -3.43 6.92
N ILE A 118 5.98 -4.31 6.39
CA ILE A 118 7.38 -4.44 6.80
C ILE A 118 8.27 -4.00 5.63
N THR A 119 9.25 -3.16 5.94
CA THR A 119 10.24 -2.69 4.97
C THR A 119 11.30 -3.76 4.70
N THR A 120 12.09 -3.57 3.64
CA THR A 120 13.24 -4.42 3.33
C THR A 120 14.29 -4.45 4.45
N GLU A 121 14.31 -3.41 5.29
CA GLU A 121 15.19 -3.32 6.47
C GLU A 121 14.60 -3.98 7.72
N GLY A 122 13.40 -4.54 7.63
CA GLY A 122 12.72 -5.23 8.74
C GLY A 122 11.97 -4.32 9.72
N LYS A 123 11.69 -3.06 9.35
CA LYS A 123 10.89 -2.14 10.16
C LYS A 123 9.42 -2.24 9.82
N ILE A 124 8.56 -2.25 10.83
CA ILE A 124 7.11 -2.32 10.70
C ILE A 124 6.50 -0.92 10.81
N TYR A 125 5.63 -0.58 9.87
CA TYR A 125 4.94 0.70 9.79
C TYR A 125 3.44 0.52 9.51
N PRO A 126 2.59 1.44 10.02
CA PRO A 126 1.25 1.62 9.46
C PRO A 126 1.35 1.98 7.97
N ILE A 127 0.47 1.42 7.15
CA ILE A 127 0.50 1.59 5.68
C ILE A 127 0.43 3.06 5.27
N ASN A 128 -0.50 3.83 5.84
CA ASN A 128 -0.67 5.25 5.53
C ASN A 128 0.57 6.09 5.90
N ALA A 129 1.12 5.88 7.08
CA ALA A 129 2.32 6.59 7.52
C ALA A 129 3.52 6.26 6.64
N ARG A 130 3.67 5.00 6.25
CA ARG A 130 4.76 4.58 5.36
C ARG A 130 4.61 5.16 3.96
N ALA A 131 3.41 5.15 3.38
CA ALA A 131 3.15 5.73 2.07
C ALA A 131 3.43 7.24 2.05
N GLN A 132 3.00 7.96 3.08
CA GLN A 132 3.29 9.38 3.24
C GLN A 132 4.79 9.65 3.33
N GLU A 133 5.53 8.84 4.09
CA GLU A 133 6.98 8.94 4.21
C GLU A 133 7.69 8.67 2.87
N LEU A 134 7.26 7.64 2.13
CA LEU A 134 7.83 7.28 0.83
C LEU A 134 7.61 8.38 -0.22
N LEU A 135 6.47 9.06 -0.18
CA LEU A 135 6.19 10.21 -1.05
C LEU A 135 6.91 11.50 -0.62
N GLY A 136 7.51 11.53 0.57
CA GLY A 136 8.13 12.75 1.11
C GLY A 136 7.13 13.84 1.49
N LEU A 137 5.91 13.47 1.87
CA LEU A 137 4.85 14.41 2.23
C LEU A 137 4.80 14.68 3.74
N ASP A 138 4.54 15.93 4.11
CA ASP A 138 4.26 16.32 5.51
C ASP A 138 2.81 16.04 5.91
N SER A 139 1.92 15.94 4.94
CA SER A 139 0.50 15.63 5.09
C SER A 139 0.03 14.76 3.93
N ASP A 140 -1.00 13.93 4.14
CA ASP A 140 -1.58 13.11 3.08
C ASP A 140 -2.56 13.85 2.16
N TRP A 141 -2.94 15.07 2.48
CA TRP A 141 -3.85 15.91 1.69
C TRP A 141 -5.22 15.25 1.40
N GLY A 142 -5.60 14.26 2.17
CA GLY A 142 -6.77 13.43 1.89
C GLY A 142 -6.56 12.41 0.77
N LEU A 143 -5.33 12.23 0.28
CA LEU A 143 -4.97 11.31 -0.81
C LEU A 143 -5.36 9.86 -0.50
N PHE A 144 -5.33 9.47 0.77
CA PHE A 144 -5.62 8.11 1.21
C PHE A 144 -7.05 7.92 1.76
N ALA A 145 -7.93 8.89 1.55
CA ALA A 145 -9.33 8.77 1.98
C ALA A 145 -10.06 7.66 1.21
N GLY A 146 -10.83 6.84 1.92
CA GLY A 146 -11.45 5.64 1.37
C GLY A 146 -12.54 5.89 0.32
N GLU A 147 -13.12 7.09 0.30
CA GLU A 147 -14.14 7.52 -0.64
C GLU A 147 -13.60 8.08 -1.97
N ASN A 148 -12.28 8.26 -2.11
CA ASN A 148 -11.71 8.84 -3.32
C ASN A 148 -11.96 7.96 -4.55
N SER A 149 -12.49 8.56 -5.60
CA SER A 149 -12.46 8.02 -6.96
C SER A 149 -11.08 8.24 -7.59
N VAL A 150 -10.85 7.65 -8.76
CA VAL A 150 -9.61 7.90 -9.53
C VAL A 150 -9.49 9.36 -9.93
N GLU A 151 -10.60 10.02 -10.30
CA GLU A 151 -10.61 11.44 -10.63
C GLU A 151 -10.27 12.31 -9.42
N ASP A 152 -10.73 11.93 -8.22
CA ASP A 152 -10.33 12.60 -6.97
C ASP A 152 -8.83 12.45 -6.72
N LEU A 153 -8.29 11.24 -6.92
CA LEU A 153 -6.85 10.99 -6.78
C LEU A 153 -6.02 11.85 -7.73
N GLU A 154 -6.43 11.97 -9.00
CA GLU A 154 -5.75 12.84 -9.97
C GLU A 154 -5.79 14.31 -9.55
N THR A 155 -6.95 14.77 -9.10
CA THR A 155 -7.12 16.15 -8.64
C THR A 155 -6.24 16.46 -7.44
N ILE A 156 -6.24 15.59 -6.44
CA ILE A 156 -5.41 15.73 -5.22
C ILE A 156 -3.93 15.66 -5.59
N ALA A 157 -3.53 14.71 -6.43
CA ALA A 157 -2.15 14.55 -6.86
C ALA A 157 -1.63 15.79 -7.61
N ALA A 158 -2.47 16.39 -8.48
CA ALA A 158 -2.13 17.62 -9.17
C ALA A 158 -1.94 18.81 -8.20
N GLN A 159 -2.75 18.91 -7.17
CA GLN A 159 -2.60 19.94 -6.13
C GLN A 159 -1.31 19.74 -5.34
N ILE A 160 -1.01 18.49 -4.92
CA ILE A 160 0.23 18.17 -4.22
C ILE A 160 1.45 18.53 -5.07
N ALA A 161 1.44 18.14 -6.35
CA ALA A 161 2.52 18.45 -7.27
C ALA A 161 2.73 19.99 -7.40
N ALA A 162 1.66 20.74 -7.62
CA ALA A 162 1.72 22.20 -7.72
C ALA A 162 2.28 22.85 -6.46
N ASP A 163 1.91 22.36 -5.28
CA ASP A 163 2.38 22.86 -3.98
C ASP A 163 3.88 22.61 -3.77
N HIS A 164 4.43 21.59 -4.41
CA HIS A 164 5.86 21.26 -4.43
C HIS A 164 6.61 21.84 -5.64
N GLY A 165 5.95 22.70 -6.45
CA GLY A 165 6.56 23.31 -7.63
C GLY A 165 6.76 22.35 -8.81
N GLU A 166 6.05 21.22 -8.82
CA GLU A 166 6.09 20.20 -9.86
C GLU A 166 4.87 20.29 -10.78
N VAL A 167 4.99 19.73 -11.98
CA VAL A 167 3.89 19.62 -12.95
C VAL A 167 3.33 18.20 -12.90
N TRP A 168 2.01 18.11 -12.71
CA TRP A 168 1.31 16.80 -12.72
C TRP A 168 1.08 16.26 -14.12
#